data_090efc6eb214c6d656cc34d62f589f7c
#
_entry.id   090efc6eb214c6d656cc34d62f589f7c
#
_cell.length_a   1.000
_cell.length_b   1.000
_cell.length_c   1.000
_cell.angle_alpha   90.00
_cell.angle_beta   90.00
_cell.angle_gamma   90.00
#
_symmetry.space_group_name_H-M   'P 1'
#
loop_
_entity.id
_entity.type
_entity.pdbx_description
1 polymer ?
#
loop_
_entity_poly.entity_id
_entity_poly.type
_entity_poly.pdbx_seq_one_letter_code
_entity_poly.pdbx_strand_id
1 'polypeptide(L)'
;MRSVGGANRNPFPPEMKPQFFWLWSPFNGDDHLFYFHTNDNAEGQPWNRSAVLIPLKGGAPQPVSDLRMDLRFKSGTRHLTSARFDGEVAGGGRVSLDLTPEWNFYMRGVGYGHTSWGHSAYQGPHATHYEEYRVADIDEAQGDTNHIQAACKAVLTTPDGGVHEGRAMLEQLIIGESRPYGFKELFDLSP
;
A
#
# COMPACT_ATOMS: atom_id res chain seq x y z
N MET A 1 17.67 -0.23 8.34
CA MET A 1 16.36 -0.90 8.51
C MET A 1 16.60 -2.40 8.36
N ARG A 2 16.19 -3.25 9.31
CA ARG A 2 16.30 -4.69 9.12
C ARG A 2 15.12 -5.16 8.27
N SER A 3 15.34 -6.06 7.33
CA SER A 3 14.26 -6.62 6.52
C SER A 3 13.28 -7.38 7.40
N VAL A 4 12.00 -7.27 7.09
CA VAL A 4 10.96 -8.08 7.72
C VAL A 4 11.11 -9.51 7.21
N GLY A 5 11.36 -10.46 8.09
CA GLY A 5 11.46 -11.86 7.70
C GLY A 5 10.14 -12.43 7.23
N GLY A 6 10.16 -13.47 6.42
CA GLY A 6 8.95 -14.23 6.06
C GLY A 6 8.22 -14.80 7.28
N ALA A 7 7.03 -15.34 7.08
CA ALA A 7 6.08 -15.75 8.13
C ALA A 7 6.69 -16.56 9.28
N ASN A 8 7.72 -17.33 9.00
CA ASN A 8 8.37 -18.17 10.00
C ASN A 8 9.61 -17.55 10.67
N ARG A 9 9.92 -16.28 10.36
CA ARG A 9 11.10 -15.61 10.90
C ARG A 9 10.75 -14.19 11.29
N ASN A 10 10.61 -13.97 12.58
CA ASN A 10 10.60 -12.62 13.10
C ASN A 10 12.06 -12.10 13.14
N PRO A 11 12.46 -11.18 12.25
CA PRO A 11 13.83 -10.65 12.20
C PRO A 11 14.10 -9.62 13.31
N PHE A 12 13.08 -9.33 14.09
CA PHE A 12 13.13 -8.32 15.13
C PHE A 12 13.47 -8.98 16.47
N PRO A 13 14.17 -8.29 17.35
CA PRO A 13 14.32 -8.73 18.73
C PRO A 13 12.96 -9.01 19.38
N PRO A 14 12.87 -9.96 20.33
CA PRO A 14 11.60 -10.33 20.97
C PRO A 14 10.86 -9.16 21.63
N GLU A 15 11.59 -8.17 22.09
CA GLU A 15 11.07 -6.93 22.70
C GLU A 15 10.55 -5.91 21.67
N MET A 16 10.88 -6.09 20.40
CA MET A 16 10.47 -5.18 19.33
C MET A 16 9.18 -5.68 18.71
N LYS A 17 8.15 -4.84 18.72
CA LYS A 17 6.90 -5.08 18.02
C LYS A 17 6.90 -4.32 16.69
N PRO A 18 7.36 -4.94 15.58
CA PRO A 18 7.36 -4.27 14.30
C PRO A 18 5.93 -3.96 13.87
N GLN A 19 5.76 -2.75 13.36
CA GLN A 19 4.47 -2.27 12.87
C GLN A 19 4.72 -1.45 11.61
N PHE A 20 4.02 -1.82 10.53
CA PHE A 20 3.98 -1.11 9.26
C PHE A 20 2.53 -1.08 8.80
N PHE A 21 2.01 0.11 8.61
CA PHE A 21 0.76 0.32 7.88
C PHE A 21 1.06 1.26 6.72
N TRP A 22 1.68 0.69 5.69
CA TRP A 22 2.12 1.40 4.50
C TRP A 22 1.15 1.19 3.37
N LEU A 23 0.64 2.29 2.82
CA LEU A 23 -0.08 2.31 1.55
C LEU A 23 0.52 3.39 0.66
N TRP A 24 0.72 3.07 -0.60
CA TRP A 24 1.15 4.01 -1.62
C TRP A 24 0.38 3.74 -2.92
N SER A 25 -0.12 4.81 -3.54
CA SER A 25 -0.90 4.66 -4.77
C SER A 25 -0.72 5.86 -5.71
N PRO A 26 -0.09 5.67 -6.86
CA PRO A 26 -0.18 6.56 -7.99
C PRO A 26 -1.38 6.19 -8.87
N PHE A 27 -2.25 7.13 -9.13
CA PHE A 27 -3.26 7.08 -10.18
C PHE A 27 -2.75 7.81 -11.42
N ASN A 28 -2.95 7.21 -12.58
CA ASN A 28 -2.60 7.79 -13.87
C ASN A 28 -3.86 7.84 -14.75
N GLY A 29 -4.37 9.02 -14.97
CA GLY A 29 -5.45 9.30 -15.91
C GLY A 29 -4.98 10.16 -17.08
N ASP A 30 -5.86 10.44 -18.03
CA ASP A 30 -5.53 11.23 -19.25
C ASP A 30 -5.34 12.73 -18.95
N ASP A 31 -6.03 13.24 -17.94
CA ASP A 31 -6.05 14.66 -17.61
C ASP A 31 -5.46 14.96 -16.22
N HIS A 32 -5.38 13.98 -15.35
CA HIS A 32 -4.92 14.12 -13.98
C HIS A 32 -4.08 12.95 -13.52
N LEU A 33 -3.07 13.27 -12.67
CA LEU A 33 -2.45 12.30 -11.78
C LEU A 33 -2.95 12.56 -10.37
N PHE A 34 -3.08 11.50 -9.58
CA PHE A 34 -3.29 11.59 -8.15
C PHE A 34 -2.29 10.69 -7.45
N TYR A 35 -1.61 11.22 -6.47
CA TYR A 35 -0.67 10.47 -5.65
C TYR A 35 -1.17 10.46 -4.21
N PHE A 36 -1.12 9.29 -3.59
CA PHE A 36 -1.44 9.09 -2.18
C PHE A 36 -0.35 8.24 -1.51
N HIS A 37 0.00 8.60 -0.30
CA HIS A 37 0.87 7.81 0.56
C HIS A 37 0.46 7.96 2.02
N THR A 38 0.51 6.86 2.77
CA THR A 38 0.43 6.88 4.23
C THR A 38 1.36 5.86 4.85
N ASN A 39 1.83 6.17 6.04
CA ASN A 39 2.44 5.25 6.98
C ASN A 39 1.91 5.58 8.37
N ASP A 40 1.07 4.70 8.91
CA ASP A 40 0.34 4.93 10.14
C ASP A 40 0.91 4.08 11.28
N ASN A 41 0.76 4.55 12.52
CA ASN A 41 1.05 3.78 13.72
C ASN A 41 -0.09 2.78 14.05
N ALA A 42 0.06 2.02 15.11
CA ALA A 42 -0.92 1.03 15.55
C ALA A 42 -2.29 1.63 15.89
N GLU A 43 -2.34 2.88 16.31
CA GLU A 43 -3.57 3.61 16.61
C GLU A 43 -4.28 4.17 15.36
N GLY A 44 -3.64 4.04 14.17
CA GLY A 44 -4.13 4.62 12.92
C GLY A 44 -3.78 6.11 12.76
N GLN A 45 -2.89 6.62 13.60
CA GLN A 45 -2.40 7.99 13.47
C GLN A 45 -1.22 8.01 12.48
N PRO A 46 -1.21 8.92 11.52
CA PRO A 46 -0.16 8.95 10.52
C PRO A 46 1.16 9.46 11.09
N TRP A 47 2.24 8.72 10.85
CA TRP A 47 3.59 9.27 10.93
C TRP A 47 3.89 10.13 9.72
N ASN A 48 3.37 9.71 8.57
CA ASN A 48 3.43 10.45 7.32
C ASN A 48 2.19 10.11 6.50
N ARG A 49 1.45 11.13 6.08
CA ARG A 49 0.33 10.98 5.15
C ARG A 49 0.29 12.18 4.22
N SER A 50 0.28 11.92 2.92
CA SER A 50 0.30 12.96 1.91
C SER A 50 -0.49 12.53 0.68
N ALA A 51 -1.10 13.52 0.02
CA ALA A 51 -1.64 13.34 -1.32
C ALA A 51 -1.51 14.63 -2.12
N VAL A 52 -1.51 14.47 -3.43
CA VAL A 52 -1.46 15.59 -4.37
C VAL A 52 -2.27 15.25 -5.62
N LEU A 53 -3.08 16.20 -6.05
CA LEU A 53 -3.75 16.20 -7.35
C LEU A 53 -2.94 17.03 -8.34
N ILE A 54 -2.61 16.46 -9.50
CA ILE A 54 -1.76 17.08 -10.51
C ILE A 54 -2.52 17.14 -11.84
N PRO A 55 -2.98 18.33 -12.28
CA PRO A 55 -3.52 18.51 -13.62
C PRO A 55 -2.42 18.33 -14.68
N LEU A 56 -2.68 17.53 -15.72
CA LEU A 56 -1.71 17.30 -16.81
C LEU A 56 -1.81 18.35 -17.93
N LYS A 57 -2.94 19.01 -18.07
CA LYS A 57 -3.20 20.03 -19.11
C LYS A 57 -3.09 21.46 -18.58
N GLY A 58 -2.09 21.70 -17.77
CA GLY A 58 -1.83 23.02 -17.15
C GLY A 58 -2.36 23.10 -15.72
N GLY A 59 -1.82 24.05 -14.95
CA GLY A 59 -2.07 24.18 -13.52
C GLY A 59 -0.93 23.66 -12.66
N ALA A 60 -0.87 24.10 -11.43
CA ALA A 60 0.10 23.65 -10.44
C ALA A 60 -0.38 22.39 -9.72
N PRO A 61 0.53 21.55 -9.23
CA PRO A 61 0.19 20.49 -8.28
C PRO A 61 -0.56 21.04 -7.07
N GLN A 62 -1.62 20.38 -6.68
CA GLN A 62 -2.51 20.81 -5.62
C GLN A 62 -2.41 19.83 -4.44
N PRO A 63 -1.77 20.23 -3.34
CA PRO A 63 -1.76 19.41 -2.12
C PRO A 63 -3.17 19.14 -1.61
N VAL A 64 -3.35 17.93 -1.05
CA VAL A 64 -4.64 17.51 -0.48
C VAL A 64 -4.48 17.35 1.03
N SER A 65 -5.38 17.98 1.77
CA SER A 65 -5.47 17.94 3.23
C SER A 65 -6.68 17.11 3.70
N ASP A 66 -6.82 16.95 5.02
CA ASP A 66 -7.93 16.22 5.66
C ASP A 66 -8.18 14.83 5.06
N LEU A 67 -7.07 14.14 4.77
CA LEU A 67 -7.08 12.85 4.12
C LEU A 67 -7.74 11.77 4.98
N ARG A 68 -8.72 11.09 4.41
CA ARG A 68 -9.44 9.97 4.98
C ARG A 68 -9.29 8.74 4.11
N MET A 69 -9.44 7.58 4.74
CA MET A 69 -9.38 6.27 4.08
C MET A 69 -10.61 5.45 4.47
N ASP A 70 -11.24 4.80 3.49
CA ASP A 70 -12.16 3.68 3.70
C ASP A 70 -11.55 2.45 3.01
N LEU A 71 -11.20 1.46 3.81
CA LEU A 71 -10.45 0.29 3.37
C LEU A 71 -11.26 -0.98 3.67
N ARG A 72 -11.34 -1.88 2.69
CA ARG A 72 -11.99 -3.19 2.82
C ARG A 72 -10.97 -4.30 2.60
N PHE A 73 -10.84 -5.16 3.58
CA PHE A 73 -9.93 -6.31 3.52
C PHE A 73 -10.64 -7.56 3.01
N LYS A 74 -9.90 -8.39 2.29
CA LYS A 74 -10.29 -9.76 1.95
C LYS A 74 -10.22 -10.61 3.22
N SER A 75 -11.32 -11.22 3.61
CA SER A 75 -11.37 -12.10 4.79
C SER A 75 -10.26 -13.17 4.74
N GLY A 76 -9.64 -13.41 5.88
CA GLY A 76 -8.53 -14.35 6.00
C GLY A 76 -7.21 -13.88 5.39
N THR A 77 -7.06 -12.60 5.10
CA THR A 77 -5.81 -12.02 4.57
C THR A 77 -5.58 -10.62 5.16
N ARG A 78 -4.47 -9.97 4.77
CA ARG A 78 -4.24 -8.54 4.99
C ARG A 78 -4.32 -7.72 3.69
N HIS A 79 -4.87 -8.31 2.64
CA HIS A 79 -4.99 -7.67 1.34
C HIS A 79 -6.29 -6.89 1.21
N LEU A 80 -6.23 -5.74 0.56
CA LEU A 80 -7.40 -4.92 0.30
C LEU A 80 -8.16 -5.43 -0.92
N THR A 81 -9.49 -5.45 -0.81
CA THR A 81 -10.42 -5.66 -1.93
C THR A 81 -10.92 -4.35 -2.51
N SER A 82 -10.90 -3.28 -1.71
CA SER A 82 -11.14 -1.92 -2.16
C SER A 82 -10.46 -0.92 -1.24
N ALA A 83 -10.12 0.23 -1.78
CA ALA A 83 -9.66 1.37 -1.02
C ALA A 83 -10.26 2.65 -1.60
N ARG A 84 -10.69 3.56 -0.72
CA ARG A 84 -11.06 4.92 -1.08
C ARG A 84 -10.21 5.88 -0.28
N PHE A 85 -9.62 6.83 -0.98
CA PHE A 85 -8.88 7.96 -0.40
C PHE A 85 -9.61 9.24 -0.75
N ASP A 86 -9.91 10.07 0.21
CA ASP A 86 -10.56 11.36 -0.04
C ASP A 86 -9.98 12.47 0.84
N GLY A 87 -10.08 13.71 0.36
CA GLY A 87 -9.58 14.87 1.08
C GLY A 87 -9.98 16.20 0.42
N GLU A 88 -9.43 17.28 0.96
CA GLU A 88 -9.69 18.64 0.50
C GLU A 88 -8.49 19.18 -0.28
N VAL A 89 -8.74 19.68 -1.46
CA VAL A 89 -7.71 20.25 -2.33
C VAL A 89 -7.40 21.69 -1.94
N ALA A 90 -6.13 22.07 -1.95
CA ALA A 90 -5.72 23.44 -1.77
C ALA A 90 -6.39 24.33 -2.86
N GLY A 91 -7.15 25.33 -2.43
CA GLY A 91 -7.99 26.14 -3.33
C GLY A 91 -9.47 25.82 -3.27
N GLY A 92 -9.85 24.78 -2.57
CA GLY A 92 -11.24 24.39 -2.26
C GLY A 92 -11.75 23.22 -3.09
N GLY A 93 -12.73 22.52 -2.53
CA GLY A 93 -13.37 21.36 -3.11
C GLY A 93 -12.73 20.05 -2.68
N ARG A 94 -13.47 18.95 -2.87
CA ARG A 94 -13.06 17.60 -2.46
C ARG A 94 -12.57 16.81 -3.67
N VAL A 95 -11.57 15.97 -3.41
CA VAL A 95 -11.09 14.96 -4.35
C VAL A 95 -11.25 13.58 -3.72
N SER A 96 -11.58 12.58 -4.52
CA SER A 96 -11.52 11.19 -4.05
C SER A 96 -10.96 10.27 -5.12
N LEU A 97 -10.25 9.23 -4.68
CA LEU A 97 -9.76 8.14 -5.49
C LEU A 97 -10.32 6.83 -4.97
N ASP A 98 -11.12 6.17 -5.78
CA ASP A 98 -11.65 4.83 -5.53
C ASP A 98 -10.80 3.80 -6.28
N LEU A 99 -10.34 2.77 -5.57
CA LEU A 99 -9.49 1.70 -6.10
C LEU A 99 -10.15 0.35 -5.93
N THR A 100 -10.15 -0.43 -7.02
CA THR A 100 -10.57 -1.84 -7.00
C THR A 100 -9.41 -2.70 -7.52
N PRO A 101 -8.70 -3.41 -6.63
CA PRO A 101 -7.67 -4.37 -7.03
C PRO A 101 -8.23 -5.44 -7.98
N GLU A 102 -7.53 -5.69 -9.08
CA GLU A 102 -7.87 -6.74 -10.04
C GLU A 102 -6.92 -7.94 -9.94
N TRP A 103 -5.65 -7.69 -9.69
CA TRP A 103 -4.66 -8.73 -9.44
C TRP A 103 -3.49 -8.19 -8.62
N ASN A 104 -2.81 -9.08 -7.89
CA ASN A 104 -1.69 -8.74 -7.01
C ASN A 104 -0.38 -9.24 -7.61
N PHE A 105 0.63 -8.38 -7.62
CA PHE A 105 2.01 -8.78 -7.71
C PHE A 105 2.56 -8.93 -6.29
N TYR A 106 2.98 -10.14 -5.93
CA TYR A 106 3.49 -10.45 -4.60
C TYR A 106 4.99 -10.20 -4.57
N MET A 107 5.44 -9.33 -3.66
CA MET A 107 6.85 -9.02 -3.43
C MET A 107 7.55 -10.14 -2.62
N ARG A 108 7.05 -11.37 -2.78
CA ARG A 108 7.59 -12.57 -2.15
C ARG A 108 8.96 -12.88 -2.71
N GLY A 109 9.85 -13.33 -1.84
CA GLY A 109 11.18 -13.77 -2.25
C GLY A 109 12.19 -12.63 -2.40
N VAL A 110 11.84 -11.52 -2.98
CA VAL A 110 12.70 -10.34 -3.17
C VAL A 110 12.29 -9.14 -2.31
N GLY A 111 11.21 -9.25 -1.56
CA GLY A 111 10.74 -8.22 -0.65
C GLY A 111 11.40 -8.27 0.73
N TYR A 112 10.71 -7.73 1.72
CA TYR A 112 11.21 -7.64 3.10
C TYR A 112 11.45 -9.00 3.77
N GLY A 113 10.79 -10.05 3.29
CA GLY A 113 10.84 -11.39 3.88
C GLY A 113 11.91 -12.31 3.33
N HIS A 114 12.63 -11.94 2.28
CA HIS A 114 13.60 -12.85 1.68
C HIS A 114 14.85 -13.04 2.55
N THR A 115 15.29 -14.29 2.74
CA THR A 115 16.39 -14.62 3.68
C THR A 115 17.74 -14.11 3.22
N SER A 116 17.98 -14.04 1.92
CA SER A 116 19.25 -13.62 1.31
C SER A 116 19.13 -12.29 0.57
N TRP A 117 17.99 -12.04 -0.05
CA TRP A 117 17.73 -10.87 -0.90
C TRP A 117 16.70 -9.93 -0.28
N GLY A 118 16.65 -9.86 1.04
CA GLY A 118 15.78 -8.94 1.74
C GLY A 118 16.07 -7.48 1.38
N HIS A 119 15.06 -6.64 1.51
CA HIS A 119 15.19 -5.21 1.26
C HIS A 119 16.38 -4.61 2.02
N SER A 120 17.21 -3.83 1.33
CA SER A 120 18.45 -3.24 1.86
C SER A 120 19.58 -4.22 2.20
N ALA A 121 19.46 -5.50 1.85
CA ALA A 121 20.57 -6.45 1.98
C ALA A 121 21.55 -6.27 0.81
N TYR A 122 22.75 -5.76 1.10
CA TYR A 122 23.79 -5.60 0.08
C TYR A 122 24.41 -6.96 -0.28
N GLN A 123 24.38 -7.32 -1.56
CA GLN A 123 24.89 -8.59 -2.09
C GLN A 123 26.07 -8.42 -3.05
N GLY A 124 26.53 -7.18 -3.26
CA GLY A 124 27.61 -6.86 -4.18
C GLY A 124 27.19 -5.86 -5.28
N PRO A 125 28.16 -5.23 -5.97
CA PRO A 125 27.88 -4.11 -6.87
C PRO A 125 27.10 -4.50 -8.14
N HIS A 126 27.10 -5.76 -8.53
CA HIS A 126 26.44 -6.26 -9.74
C HIS A 126 25.58 -7.49 -9.47
N ALA A 127 25.25 -7.73 -8.20
CA ALA A 127 24.43 -8.89 -7.83
C ALA A 127 23.00 -8.70 -8.37
N THR A 128 22.50 -9.74 -9.01
CA THR A 128 21.12 -9.86 -9.48
C THR A 128 20.50 -11.14 -8.98
N HIS A 129 19.22 -11.16 -8.79
CA HIS A 129 18.47 -12.33 -8.36
C HIS A 129 17.20 -12.46 -9.18
N TYR A 130 16.81 -13.70 -9.46
CA TYR A 130 15.58 -14.04 -10.15
C TYR A 130 14.89 -15.16 -9.41
N GLU A 131 13.61 -15.03 -9.22
CA GLU A 131 12.74 -16.06 -8.68
C GLU A 131 11.50 -16.21 -9.56
N GLU A 132 11.01 -17.43 -9.65
CA GLU A 132 9.79 -17.75 -10.36
C GLU A 132 8.91 -18.61 -9.46
N TYR A 133 7.63 -18.30 -9.43
CA TYR A 133 6.62 -19.07 -8.72
C TYR A 133 5.28 -18.95 -9.43
N ARG A 134 4.46 -19.98 -9.28
CA ARG A 134 3.11 -19.98 -9.84
C ARG A 134 2.19 -19.22 -8.90
N VAL A 135 1.41 -18.27 -9.43
CA VAL A 135 0.44 -17.50 -8.64
C VAL A 135 -0.56 -18.40 -7.91
N ALA A 136 -0.93 -19.52 -8.53
CA ALA A 136 -1.85 -20.50 -7.92
C ALA A 136 -1.28 -21.21 -6.66
N ASP A 137 0.03 -21.16 -6.45
CA ASP A 137 0.68 -21.77 -5.29
C ASP A 137 0.92 -20.77 -4.15
N ILE A 138 0.47 -19.52 -4.32
CA ILE A 138 0.60 -18.48 -3.31
C ILE A 138 -0.51 -18.63 -2.27
N ASP A 139 -0.12 -18.79 -1.02
CA ASP A 139 -1.02 -18.71 0.11
C ASP A 139 -1.05 -17.27 0.65
N GLU A 140 -2.11 -16.54 0.33
CA GLU A 140 -2.28 -15.14 0.72
C GLU A 140 -2.43 -14.94 2.25
N ALA A 141 -2.63 -16.00 3.01
CA ALA A 141 -2.65 -15.96 4.47
C ALA A 141 -1.25 -15.95 5.09
N GLN A 142 -0.21 -16.22 4.32
CA GLN A 142 1.17 -16.20 4.82
C GLN A 142 1.70 -14.78 4.96
N GLY A 143 2.44 -14.52 6.03
CA GLY A 143 3.01 -13.20 6.29
C GLY A 143 4.02 -12.72 5.25
N ASP A 144 4.68 -13.62 4.53
CA ASP A 144 5.62 -13.28 3.45
C ASP A 144 4.92 -12.84 2.15
N THR A 145 3.59 -12.91 2.08
CA THR A 145 2.77 -12.37 0.99
C THR A 145 2.11 -11.03 1.33
N ASN A 146 2.40 -10.43 2.48
CA ASN A 146 1.77 -9.18 2.91
C ASN A 146 2.30 -7.92 2.21
N HIS A 147 3.44 -8.02 1.52
CA HIS A 147 3.94 -6.95 0.68
C HIS A 147 3.52 -7.19 -0.76
N ILE A 148 2.57 -6.43 -1.23
CA ILE A 148 2.03 -6.57 -2.58
C ILE A 148 1.95 -5.25 -3.32
N GLN A 149 1.96 -5.35 -4.64
CA GLN A 149 1.62 -4.28 -5.57
C GLN A 149 0.35 -4.70 -6.32
N ALA A 150 -0.78 -4.12 -5.96
CA ALA A 150 -2.05 -4.44 -6.59
C ALA A 150 -2.29 -3.53 -7.81
N ALA A 151 -2.48 -4.14 -8.98
CA ALA A 151 -2.98 -3.41 -10.13
C ALA A 151 -4.49 -3.20 -9.96
N CYS A 152 -4.91 -1.94 -10.02
CA CYS A 152 -6.28 -1.53 -9.73
C CYS A 152 -6.96 -0.88 -10.93
N LYS A 153 -8.26 -1.14 -11.08
CA LYS A 153 -9.15 -0.14 -11.65
C LYS A 153 -9.27 1.01 -10.69
N ALA A 154 -9.31 2.22 -11.24
CA ALA A 154 -9.35 3.42 -10.42
C ALA A 154 -10.32 4.44 -10.99
N VAL A 155 -11.02 5.13 -10.08
CA VAL A 155 -11.92 6.24 -10.41
C VAL A 155 -11.52 7.43 -9.57
N LEU A 156 -11.06 8.50 -10.22
CA LEU A 156 -10.75 9.78 -9.60
C LEU A 156 -11.94 10.71 -9.78
N THR A 157 -12.45 11.28 -8.69
CA THR A 157 -13.43 12.37 -8.72
C THR A 157 -12.73 13.67 -8.33
N THR A 158 -12.73 14.64 -9.23
CA THR A 158 -12.08 15.95 -9.05
C THR A 158 -12.99 16.97 -8.35
N PRO A 159 -12.45 18.08 -7.82
CA PRO A 159 -13.22 19.08 -7.08
C PRO A 159 -14.37 19.73 -7.89
N ASP A 160 -14.27 19.80 -9.18
CA ASP A 160 -15.33 20.31 -10.09
C ASP A 160 -16.41 19.27 -10.41
N GLY A 161 -16.31 18.06 -9.83
CA GLY A 161 -17.23 16.96 -10.06
C GLY A 161 -16.89 16.10 -11.29
N GLY A 162 -15.75 16.35 -11.95
CA GLY A 162 -15.25 15.51 -13.03
C GLY A 162 -14.96 14.10 -12.55
N VAL A 163 -15.30 13.09 -13.33
CA VAL A 163 -15.05 11.67 -13.05
C VAL A 163 -14.10 11.13 -14.11
N HIS A 164 -12.96 10.61 -13.64
CA HIS A 164 -11.88 10.14 -14.50
C HIS A 164 -11.57 8.68 -14.17
N GLU A 165 -11.85 7.80 -15.12
CA GLU A 165 -11.46 6.40 -15.01
C GLU A 165 -10.01 6.23 -15.45
N GLY A 166 -9.31 5.27 -14.82
CA GLY A 166 -7.91 5.01 -15.13
C GLY A 166 -7.37 3.78 -14.43
N ARG A 167 -6.07 3.73 -14.36
CA ARG A 167 -5.34 2.67 -13.69
C ARG A 167 -4.51 3.24 -12.54
N ALA A 168 -4.41 2.46 -11.49
CA ALA A 168 -3.53 2.76 -10.37
C ALA A 168 -2.77 1.52 -9.93
N MET A 169 -1.66 1.74 -9.28
CA MET A 169 -1.01 0.72 -8.46
C MET A 169 -1.35 1.01 -7.00
N LEU A 170 -1.67 -0.01 -6.23
CA LEU A 170 -1.80 0.09 -4.78
C LEU A 170 -0.75 -0.80 -4.14
N GLU A 171 0.33 -0.19 -3.67
CA GLU A 171 1.29 -0.88 -2.83
C GLU A 171 0.76 -0.98 -1.41
N GLN A 172 0.87 -2.18 -0.85
CA GLN A 172 0.43 -2.48 0.50
C GLN A 172 1.53 -3.23 1.24
N LEU A 173 1.89 -2.73 2.42
CA LEU A 173 2.68 -3.46 3.39
C LEU A 173 2.07 -3.25 4.77
N ILE A 174 1.29 -4.23 5.23
CA ILE A 174 0.56 -4.14 6.50
C ILE A 174 1.05 -5.27 7.41
N ILE A 175 1.79 -4.91 8.45
CA ILE A 175 2.41 -5.83 9.41
C ILE A 175 2.25 -5.27 10.81
N GLY A 176 1.96 -6.14 11.79
CA GLY A 176 1.81 -5.77 13.18
C GLY A 176 0.43 -5.20 13.50
N GLU A 177 0.33 -4.60 14.67
CA GLU A 177 -0.90 -4.07 15.22
C GLU A 177 -1.46 -2.91 14.38
N SER A 178 -2.77 -2.96 14.14
CA SER A 178 -3.53 -1.83 13.62
C SER A 178 -4.95 -1.86 14.18
N ARG A 179 -5.19 -1.07 15.21
CA ARG A 179 -6.46 -1.05 15.98
C ARG A 179 -7.66 -0.68 15.13
N PRO A 180 -7.59 0.28 14.20
CA PRO A 180 -8.73 0.64 13.36
C PRO A 180 -9.26 -0.52 12.53
N TYR A 181 -8.40 -1.51 12.22
CA TYR A 181 -8.74 -2.66 11.38
C TYR A 181 -8.74 -3.98 12.16
N GLY A 182 -8.55 -3.93 13.49
CA GLY A 182 -8.66 -5.10 14.37
C GLY A 182 -7.45 -6.03 14.36
N PHE A 183 -6.35 -5.65 13.73
CA PHE A 183 -5.10 -6.41 13.78
C PHE A 183 -4.39 -6.21 15.11
N LYS A 184 -3.94 -7.30 15.74
CA LYS A 184 -3.37 -7.32 17.10
C LYS A 184 -1.96 -7.90 17.14
N GLU A 185 -1.64 -8.78 16.21
CA GLU A 185 -0.40 -9.53 16.16
C GLU A 185 0.41 -9.17 14.91
N LEU A 186 1.59 -9.77 14.77
CA LEU A 186 2.48 -9.49 13.64
C LEU A 186 1.84 -9.82 12.29
N PHE A 187 1.13 -10.94 12.20
CA PHE A 187 0.56 -11.48 10.97
C PHE A 187 -0.83 -12.08 11.16
N ASP A 188 -1.60 -11.65 12.15
CA ASP A 188 -3.00 -12.07 12.26
C ASP A 188 -3.80 -11.57 11.03
N LEU A 189 -4.86 -12.27 10.72
CA LEU A 189 -5.63 -12.08 9.49
C LEU A 189 -6.93 -11.31 9.79
N SER A 190 -7.48 -10.68 8.76
CA SER A 190 -8.80 -10.05 8.85
C SER A 190 -9.90 -11.10 9.08
N PRO A 191 -10.93 -10.79 9.84
CA PRO A 191 -12.08 -11.67 10.04
C PRO A 191 -12.85 -11.95 8.76
#